data_03bd14bfa23f6fa93ca9497c24b56f7b
#
_entry.id   03bd14bfa23f6fa93ca9497c24b56f7b
#
_cell.length_a   1.000
_cell.length_b   1.000
_cell.length_c   1.000
_cell.angle_alpha   90.00
_cell.angle_beta   90.00
_cell.angle_gamma   90.00
#
_symmetry.space_group_name_H-M   'P 1'
#
loop_
_entity.id
_entity.type
_entity.pdbx_description
1 polymer ?
#
loop_
_entity_poly.entity_id
_entity_poly.type
_entity_poly.pdbx_seq_one_letter_code
_entity_poly.pdbx_strand_id
1 'polypeptide(L)'
;MKDLKHLIYFENLLQEANNELVQRAISDGKKAIAYTCYHIPEVLLNVDNCFSVRLRAPRTGSMDIATYYLSSYLCGYSKALLERGIEGGYNFLSALIGSESCSEMNRTYEHFMLLNLVQNDKFFVSIADIPFKIEPHTVRHYTEQMRVKVLNKLHDVYGVDTSDAMLRKAVEENNEVCRLITEIGEYRKEENPRITGYEFHVINLVTYCCPKYLIIDKLRETAEELKTRVPDEKKNYRAKVVVVGSEMDDPDFTKLIEESGALVVADRFCFGSLPGREEIKLNDTDDVLSQIVLHYMETCQCPRYMSKEKVQGRKTYVRDLVNTYHADGVIYEQIKFCEYWGYERALASHIITNEFGIPSVSVDRQYTASASGQLRTRVQAFVESLEIKNIQKAKEAK
;
A
#
# COMPACT_ATOMS: atom_id res chain seq x y z
N MET A 1 26.17 3.67 -0.76
CA MET A 1 25.43 4.91 -1.12
C MET A 1 25.14 5.65 0.18
N LYS A 2 25.27 6.99 0.19
CA LYS A 2 24.95 7.77 1.39
C LYS A 2 23.42 7.72 1.64
N ASP A 3 23.01 7.60 2.91
CA ASP A 3 21.59 7.61 3.26
C ASP A 3 20.91 8.90 2.84
N LEU A 4 19.63 8.79 2.45
CA LEU A 4 18.81 9.96 2.13
C LEU A 4 18.64 10.86 3.37
N LYS A 5 18.71 12.17 3.17
CA LYS A 5 18.61 13.18 4.23
C LYS A 5 17.44 12.96 5.19
N HIS A 6 16.29 12.55 4.65
CA HIS A 6 15.06 12.39 5.42
C HIS A 6 14.74 10.93 5.78
N LEU A 7 15.59 9.94 5.44
CA LEU A 7 15.26 8.51 5.65
C LEU A 7 14.94 8.20 7.11
N ILE A 8 15.85 8.53 8.03
CA ILE A 8 15.67 8.28 9.47
C ILE A 8 14.43 8.99 10.01
N TYR A 9 14.15 10.19 9.53
CA TYR A 9 12.93 10.91 9.90
C TYR A 9 11.67 10.15 9.46
N PHE A 10 11.64 9.68 8.22
CA PHE A 10 10.52 8.88 7.71
C PHE A 10 10.37 7.54 8.44
N GLU A 11 11.47 6.86 8.74
CA GLU A 11 11.45 5.62 9.55
C GLU A 11 10.85 5.88 10.94
N ASN A 12 11.19 7.00 11.57
CA ASN A 12 10.64 7.38 12.88
C ASN A 12 9.13 7.63 12.81
N LEU A 13 8.62 8.26 11.75
CA LEU A 13 7.18 8.45 11.54
C LEU A 13 6.42 7.12 11.42
N LEU A 14 7.08 6.05 10.96
CA LEU A 14 6.48 4.73 10.80
C LEU A 14 6.47 3.89 12.07
N GLN A 15 7.09 4.34 13.17
CA GLN A 15 7.17 3.57 14.41
C GLN A 15 5.82 3.45 15.12
N GLU A 16 4.95 4.47 14.99
CA GLU A 16 3.63 4.51 15.60
C GLU A 16 2.59 5.06 14.62
N ALA A 17 1.35 4.54 14.70
CA ALA A 17 0.26 5.07 13.89
C ALA A 17 -0.10 6.51 14.27
N ASN A 18 -0.02 6.84 15.58
CA ASN A 18 -0.19 8.19 16.10
C ASN A 18 1.15 8.94 16.16
N ASN A 19 1.81 9.10 14.99
CA ASN A 19 3.09 9.79 14.89
C ASN A 19 2.98 11.31 15.11
N GLU A 20 4.12 11.99 15.22
CA GLU A 20 4.19 13.44 15.51
C GLU A 20 3.42 14.31 14.51
N LEU A 21 3.36 13.94 13.22
CA LEU A 21 2.63 14.68 12.19
C LEU A 21 1.11 14.50 12.33
N VAL A 22 0.68 13.30 12.67
CA VAL A 22 -0.72 13.01 13.00
C VAL A 22 -1.15 13.81 14.24
N GLN A 23 -0.33 13.79 15.29
CA GLN A 23 -0.59 14.57 16.52
C GLN A 23 -0.65 16.08 16.23
N ARG A 24 0.28 16.59 15.42
CA ARG A 24 0.28 18.00 15.00
C ARG A 24 -1.00 18.36 14.26
N ALA A 25 -1.40 17.58 13.26
CA ALA A 25 -2.63 17.86 12.51
C ALA A 25 -3.88 17.85 13.41
N ILE A 26 -3.95 16.95 14.38
CA ILE A 26 -5.05 16.91 15.35
C ILE A 26 -5.02 18.15 16.25
N SER A 27 -3.85 18.57 16.71
CA SER A 27 -3.67 19.79 17.50
C SER A 27 -4.07 21.05 16.73
N ASP A 28 -3.90 21.04 15.39
CA ASP A 28 -4.36 22.08 14.47
C ASP A 28 -5.88 22.00 14.18
N GLY A 29 -6.62 21.11 14.87
CA GLY A 29 -8.08 20.94 14.78
C GLY A 29 -8.56 20.03 13.67
N LYS A 30 -7.65 19.37 12.94
CA LYS A 30 -8.02 18.43 11.87
C LYS A 30 -8.52 17.09 12.39
N LYS A 31 -9.29 16.38 11.57
CA LYS A 31 -9.90 15.09 11.88
C LYS A 31 -9.11 13.97 11.21
N ALA A 32 -8.65 13.00 11.99
CA ALA A 32 -7.96 11.81 11.49
C ALA A 32 -8.99 10.77 11.03
N ILE A 33 -9.08 10.55 9.73
CA ILE A 33 -10.00 9.59 9.12
C ILE A 33 -9.22 8.36 8.70
N ALA A 34 -9.47 7.26 9.38
CA ALA A 34 -8.78 6.00 9.10
C ALA A 34 -9.42 5.23 7.95
N TYR A 35 -8.60 4.48 7.23
CA TYR A 35 -9.00 3.48 6.25
C TYR A 35 -7.97 2.35 6.21
N THR A 36 -8.29 1.22 5.57
CA THR A 36 -7.38 0.07 5.52
C THR A 36 -7.06 -0.37 4.10
N CYS A 37 -7.96 -0.11 3.16
CA CYS A 37 -7.88 -0.67 1.82
C CYS A 37 -8.02 0.42 0.76
N TYR A 38 -7.32 0.27 -0.35
CA TYR A 38 -7.40 1.15 -1.52
C TYR A 38 -8.81 1.29 -2.09
N HIS A 39 -9.68 0.32 -1.84
CA HIS A 39 -11.09 0.41 -2.24
C HIS A 39 -11.84 1.57 -1.56
N ILE A 40 -11.29 2.19 -0.54
CA ILE A 40 -11.74 3.50 -0.07
C ILE A 40 -10.85 4.55 -0.72
N PRO A 41 -11.38 5.39 -1.64
CA PRO A 41 -10.61 6.46 -2.24
C PRO A 41 -10.09 7.43 -1.17
N GLU A 42 -8.80 7.33 -0.83
CA GLU A 42 -8.23 8.11 0.27
C GLU A 42 -8.36 9.61 0.06
N VAL A 43 -8.45 10.07 -1.20
CA VAL A 43 -8.64 11.48 -1.53
C VAL A 43 -9.93 12.05 -0.92
N LEU A 44 -10.98 11.22 -0.77
CA LEU A 44 -12.24 11.63 -0.12
C LEU A 44 -12.09 11.85 1.39
N LEU A 45 -11.01 11.36 1.97
CA LEU A 45 -10.70 11.47 3.40
C LEU A 45 -9.78 12.66 3.70
N ASN A 46 -9.38 13.41 2.67
CA ASN A 46 -8.51 14.59 2.77
C ASN A 46 -9.25 15.90 2.43
N VAL A 47 -10.58 15.89 2.53
CA VAL A 47 -11.39 17.09 2.26
C VAL A 47 -11.44 18.01 3.47
N ASP A 48 -11.46 19.33 3.23
CA ASP A 48 -11.60 20.39 4.24
C ASP A 48 -10.61 20.22 5.42
N ASN A 49 -11.13 20.02 6.62
CA ASN A 49 -10.36 19.85 7.85
C ASN A 49 -10.09 18.36 8.20
N CYS A 50 -10.19 17.46 7.23
CA CYS A 50 -9.86 16.05 7.38
C CYS A 50 -8.47 15.71 6.83
N PHE A 51 -7.92 14.61 7.29
CA PHE A 51 -6.76 13.95 6.68
C PHE A 51 -6.87 12.43 6.81
N SER A 52 -6.38 11.71 5.81
CA SER A 52 -6.40 10.25 5.77
C SER A 52 -5.25 9.64 6.58
N VAL A 53 -5.54 8.53 7.25
CA VAL A 53 -4.54 7.65 7.87
C VAL A 53 -4.83 6.20 7.46
N ARG A 54 -3.98 5.59 6.67
CA ARG A 54 -4.10 4.17 6.40
C ARG A 54 -3.60 3.40 7.61
N LEU A 55 -4.48 2.57 8.19
CA LEU A 55 -4.17 1.89 9.45
C LEU A 55 -3.06 0.86 9.26
N ARG A 56 -2.14 0.88 10.18
CA ARG A 56 -1.03 -0.04 10.36
C ARG A 56 -0.99 -0.47 11.82
N ALA A 57 -0.45 -1.65 12.07
CA ALA A 57 -0.21 -2.14 13.42
C ALA A 57 1.29 -2.38 13.65
N PRO A 58 2.14 -1.32 13.59
CA PRO A 58 3.56 -1.46 13.77
C PRO A 58 3.87 -2.02 15.18
N ARG A 59 4.93 -2.83 15.27
CA ARG A 59 5.41 -3.41 16.54
C ARG A 59 4.42 -4.31 17.28
N THR A 60 3.42 -4.86 16.59
CA THR A 60 2.55 -5.88 17.20
C THR A 60 3.35 -7.13 17.50
N GLY A 61 3.61 -7.38 18.78
CA GLY A 61 4.40 -8.52 19.25
C GLY A 61 3.59 -9.81 19.35
N SER A 62 2.35 -9.72 19.83
CA SER A 62 1.38 -10.80 19.97
C SER A 62 0.06 -10.39 19.35
N MET A 63 -0.77 -11.40 19.03
CA MET A 63 -2.15 -11.22 18.58
C MET A 63 -3.08 -12.16 19.38
N ASP A 64 -2.75 -12.42 20.63
CA ASP A 64 -3.45 -13.41 21.45
C ASP A 64 -4.87 -12.96 21.81
N ILE A 65 -5.06 -11.67 22.13
CA ILE A 65 -6.37 -11.11 22.45
C ILE A 65 -7.22 -11.05 21.17
N ALA A 66 -6.67 -10.57 20.07
CA ALA A 66 -7.39 -10.56 18.79
C ALA A 66 -7.78 -11.97 18.35
N THR A 67 -6.94 -12.99 18.59
CA THR A 67 -7.24 -14.39 18.25
C THR A 67 -8.39 -14.95 19.10
N TYR A 68 -8.66 -14.42 20.29
CA TYR A 68 -9.84 -14.75 21.07
C TYR A 68 -11.14 -14.30 20.41
N TYR A 69 -11.14 -13.11 19.77
CA TYR A 69 -12.31 -12.56 19.07
C TYR A 69 -12.38 -13.02 17.61
N LEU A 70 -11.22 -13.21 17.00
CA LEU A 70 -11.08 -13.65 15.61
C LEU A 70 -10.43 -15.04 15.60
N SER A 71 -10.77 -15.87 14.62
CA SER A 71 -10.15 -17.20 14.46
C SER A 71 -8.63 -17.09 14.22
N SER A 72 -7.86 -18.08 14.69
CA SER A 72 -6.44 -18.23 14.34
C SER A 72 -6.18 -18.40 12.85
N TYR A 73 -7.18 -18.78 12.08
CA TYR A 73 -7.12 -18.98 10.62
C TYR A 73 -7.46 -17.72 9.82
N LEU A 74 -7.51 -16.55 10.44
CA LEU A 74 -7.72 -15.28 9.75
C LEU A 74 -6.39 -14.55 9.49
N CYS A 75 -6.45 -13.62 8.54
CA CYS A 75 -5.33 -12.78 8.11
C CYS A 75 -4.62 -12.11 9.28
N GLY A 76 -3.29 -12.20 9.31
CA GLY A 76 -2.48 -11.60 10.41
C GLY A 76 -2.61 -10.09 10.49
N TYR A 77 -2.78 -9.39 9.36
CA TYR A 77 -2.98 -7.95 9.33
C TYR A 77 -4.30 -7.55 10.03
N SER A 78 -5.40 -8.24 9.74
CA SER A 78 -6.69 -7.96 10.38
C SER A 78 -6.66 -8.18 11.89
N LYS A 79 -5.98 -9.25 12.34
CA LYS A 79 -5.78 -9.53 13.78
C LYS A 79 -4.91 -8.48 14.45
N ALA A 80 -3.81 -8.08 13.82
CA ALA A 80 -2.91 -7.07 14.36
C ALA A 80 -3.59 -5.70 14.52
N LEU A 81 -4.44 -5.31 13.56
CA LEU A 81 -5.25 -4.09 13.70
C LEU A 81 -6.23 -4.19 14.88
N LEU A 82 -6.87 -5.34 15.08
CA LEU A 82 -7.76 -5.53 16.22
C LEU A 82 -7.01 -5.49 17.54
N GLU A 83 -5.87 -6.20 17.66
CA GLU A 83 -5.01 -6.18 18.83
C GLU A 83 -4.60 -4.75 19.20
N ARG A 84 -4.08 -4.01 18.23
CA ARG A 84 -3.66 -2.62 18.42
C ARG A 84 -4.83 -1.70 18.81
N GLY A 85 -6.03 -1.95 18.27
CA GLY A 85 -7.26 -1.25 18.65
C GLY A 85 -7.62 -1.48 20.13
N ILE A 86 -7.55 -2.74 20.58
CA ILE A 86 -7.81 -3.12 21.98
C ILE A 86 -6.79 -2.49 22.92
N GLU A 87 -5.54 -2.38 22.52
CA GLU A 87 -4.48 -1.68 23.27
C GLU A 87 -4.66 -0.14 23.32
N GLY A 88 -5.68 0.41 22.63
CA GLY A 88 -5.94 1.85 22.57
C GLY A 88 -5.05 2.62 21.59
N GLY A 89 -4.30 1.91 20.72
CA GLY A 89 -3.37 2.52 19.77
C GLY A 89 -4.03 3.42 18.71
N TYR A 90 -5.37 3.42 18.64
CA TYR A 90 -6.14 4.21 17.67
C TYR A 90 -7.11 5.21 18.30
N ASN A 91 -6.94 5.54 19.58
CA ASN A 91 -7.79 6.53 20.29
C ASN A 91 -7.75 7.95 19.68
N PHE A 92 -6.80 8.24 18.81
CA PHE A 92 -6.67 9.52 18.10
C PHE A 92 -7.64 9.66 16.92
N LEU A 93 -8.32 8.60 16.50
CA LEU A 93 -9.15 8.60 15.31
C LEU A 93 -10.49 9.32 15.50
N SER A 94 -10.94 9.98 14.45
CA SER A 94 -12.29 10.55 14.33
C SER A 94 -13.26 9.58 13.66
N ALA A 95 -12.80 8.80 12.67
CA ALA A 95 -13.62 7.78 12.01
C ALA A 95 -12.75 6.66 11.44
N LEU A 96 -13.36 5.50 11.21
CA LEU A 96 -12.81 4.40 10.43
C LEU A 96 -13.75 4.10 9.25
N ILE A 97 -13.25 4.29 8.05
CA ILE A 97 -13.99 3.97 6.82
C ILE A 97 -13.48 2.63 6.29
N GLY A 98 -14.35 1.66 6.30
CA GLY A 98 -14.08 0.30 5.83
C GLY A 98 -14.68 0.03 4.46
N SER A 99 -14.06 -0.89 3.73
CA SER A 99 -14.59 -1.44 2.49
C SER A 99 -15.05 -2.87 2.71
N GLU A 100 -16.25 -3.22 2.29
CA GLU A 100 -16.71 -4.60 2.25
C GLU A 100 -15.97 -5.37 1.14
N SER A 101 -14.67 -5.55 1.34
CA SER A 101 -13.76 -6.13 0.36
C SER A 101 -13.30 -7.55 0.70
N CYS A 102 -13.13 -7.89 1.96
CA CYS A 102 -12.82 -9.24 2.40
C CYS A 102 -13.44 -9.54 3.78
N SER A 103 -13.75 -10.81 4.02
CA SER A 103 -14.45 -11.26 5.25
C SER A 103 -13.65 -10.99 6.53
N GLU A 104 -12.33 -11.10 6.47
CA GLU A 104 -11.45 -10.88 7.62
C GLU A 104 -11.50 -9.41 8.09
N MET A 105 -11.41 -8.47 7.15
CA MET A 105 -11.49 -7.05 7.49
C MET A 105 -12.88 -6.63 7.93
N ASN A 106 -13.95 -7.22 7.35
CA ASN A 106 -15.31 -6.96 7.81
C ASN A 106 -15.48 -7.32 9.29
N ARG A 107 -14.95 -8.48 9.71
CA ARG A 107 -14.97 -8.87 11.14
C ARG A 107 -14.19 -7.89 12.00
N THR A 108 -13.05 -7.41 11.54
CA THR A 108 -12.27 -6.39 12.26
C THR A 108 -13.07 -5.10 12.45
N TYR A 109 -13.71 -4.57 11.39
CA TYR A 109 -14.55 -3.36 11.48
C TYR A 109 -15.72 -3.55 12.46
N GLU A 110 -16.38 -4.70 12.42
CA GLU A 110 -17.46 -5.02 13.36
C GLU A 110 -16.98 -5.03 14.81
N HIS A 111 -15.80 -5.59 15.08
CA HIS A 111 -15.24 -5.57 16.44
C HIS A 111 -14.84 -4.16 16.89
N PHE A 112 -14.39 -3.27 16.00
CA PHE A 112 -14.20 -1.87 16.34
C PHE A 112 -15.48 -1.22 16.86
N MET A 113 -16.64 -1.56 16.26
CA MET A 113 -17.95 -1.07 16.73
C MET A 113 -18.40 -1.76 18.02
N LEU A 114 -18.39 -3.10 18.03
CA LEU A 114 -18.95 -3.90 19.13
C LEU A 114 -18.21 -3.72 20.45
N LEU A 115 -16.88 -3.57 20.39
CA LEU A 115 -16.03 -3.42 21.56
C LEU A 115 -15.78 -1.95 21.92
N ASN A 116 -16.30 -1.01 21.13
CA ASN A 116 -16.09 0.43 21.33
C ASN A 116 -14.61 0.79 21.53
N LEU A 117 -13.75 0.36 20.59
CA LEU A 117 -12.29 0.39 20.78
C LEU A 117 -11.67 1.78 20.75
N VAL A 118 -12.35 2.77 20.18
CA VAL A 118 -11.86 4.15 20.11
C VAL A 118 -12.63 5.01 21.11
N GLN A 119 -11.92 5.58 22.09
CA GLN A 119 -12.48 6.40 23.16
C GLN A 119 -12.75 7.84 22.68
N ASN A 120 -13.72 8.00 21.77
CA ASN A 120 -14.18 9.27 21.24
C ASN A 120 -15.68 9.18 20.97
N ASP A 121 -16.50 9.94 21.68
CA ASP A 121 -17.96 9.91 21.62
C ASP A 121 -18.51 10.16 20.21
N LYS A 122 -17.78 10.85 19.34
CA LYS A 122 -18.14 11.11 17.96
C LYS A 122 -17.52 10.13 16.97
N PHE A 123 -16.70 9.18 17.43
CA PHE A 123 -16.11 8.18 16.56
C PHE A 123 -17.20 7.32 15.90
N PHE A 124 -17.05 7.05 14.64
CA PHE A 124 -17.90 6.12 13.92
C PHE A 124 -17.11 5.22 12.98
N VAL A 125 -17.65 4.03 12.75
CA VAL A 125 -17.21 3.13 11.69
C VAL A 125 -18.27 3.16 10.59
N SER A 126 -17.82 3.30 9.36
CA SER A 126 -18.70 3.24 8.19
C SER A 126 -18.14 2.25 7.18
N ILE A 127 -18.96 1.28 6.76
CA ILE A 127 -18.54 0.24 5.82
C ILE A 127 -19.26 0.45 4.50
N ALA A 128 -18.50 0.60 3.41
CA ALA A 128 -19.03 0.78 2.08
C ALA A 128 -18.99 -0.53 1.30
N ASP A 129 -20.09 -0.84 0.61
CA ASP A 129 -20.16 -1.94 -0.34
C ASP A 129 -19.37 -1.61 -1.61
N ILE A 130 -18.52 -2.54 -2.02
CA ILE A 130 -17.57 -2.35 -3.13
C ILE A 130 -17.90 -3.36 -4.24
N PRO A 131 -18.18 -2.91 -5.47
CA PRO A 131 -18.47 -3.80 -6.59
C PRO A 131 -17.23 -4.59 -7.05
N PHE A 132 -17.46 -5.76 -7.67
CA PHE A 132 -16.43 -6.65 -8.21
C PHE A 132 -16.08 -6.38 -9.68
N LYS A 133 -16.86 -5.55 -10.38
CA LYS A 133 -16.73 -5.26 -11.82
C LYS A 133 -16.85 -3.78 -12.07
N ILE A 134 -16.35 -3.33 -13.22
CA ILE A 134 -16.45 -1.95 -13.69
C ILE A 134 -17.48 -1.91 -14.80
N GLU A 135 -18.68 -1.46 -14.48
CA GLU A 135 -19.80 -1.29 -15.41
C GLU A 135 -20.56 -0.02 -15.02
N PRO A 136 -21.31 0.64 -15.93
CA PRO A 136 -21.99 1.91 -15.61
C PRO A 136 -22.87 1.88 -14.37
N HIS A 137 -23.56 0.78 -14.11
CA HIS A 137 -24.41 0.64 -12.93
C HIS A 137 -23.61 0.41 -11.65
N THR A 138 -22.46 -0.28 -11.71
CA THR A 138 -21.59 -0.50 -10.55
C THR A 138 -20.81 0.75 -10.19
N VAL A 139 -20.42 1.58 -11.16
CA VAL A 139 -19.84 2.89 -10.93
C VAL A 139 -20.85 3.79 -10.20
N ARG A 140 -22.11 3.86 -10.67
CA ARG A 140 -23.16 4.63 -9.98
C ARG A 140 -23.39 4.14 -8.56
N HIS A 141 -23.49 2.82 -8.35
CA HIS A 141 -23.63 2.24 -7.02
C HIS A 141 -22.47 2.62 -6.11
N TYR A 142 -21.24 2.48 -6.58
CA TYR A 142 -20.07 2.79 -5.77
C TYR A 142 -19.95 4.30 -5.49
N THR A 143 -20.29 5.16 -6.44
CA THR A 143 -20.38 6.61 -6.23
C THR A 143 -21.38 6.93 -5.11
N GLU A 144 -22.54 6.29 -5.11
CA GLU A 144 -23.55 6.48 -4.06
C GLU A 144 -23.07 5.93 -2.70
N GLN A 145 -22.38 4.79 -2.67
CA GLN A 145 -21.74 4.30 -1.45
C GLN A 145 -20.74 5.31 -0.89
N MET A 146 -19.89 5.91 -1.72
CA MET A 146 -18.94 6.92 -1.27
C MET A 146 -19.65 8.20 -0.80
N ARG A 147 -20.71 8.62 -1.47
CA ARG A 147 -21.52 9.76 -1.06
C ARG A 147 -22.14 9.54 0.31
N VAL A 148 -22.88 8.44 0.49
CA VAL A 148 -23.67 8.18 1.71
C VAL A 148 -22.79 7.71 2.86
N LYS A 149 -21.84 6.80 2.60
CA LYS A 149 -21.06 6.14 3.65
C LYS A 149 -19.81 6.91 4.06
N VAL A 150 -19.34 7.84 3.22
CA VAL A 150 -18.14 8.63 3.51
C VAL A 150 -18.50 10.11 3.64
N LEU A 151 -18.84 10.79 2.54
CA LEU A 151 -18.97 12.24 2.52
C LEU A 151 -20.12 12.75 3.42
N ASN A 152 -21.32 12.19 3.29
CA ASN A 152 -22.46 12.60 4.12
C ASN A 152 -22.19 12.30 5.60
N LYS A 153 -21.57 11.16 5.93
CA LYS A 153 -21.22 10.84 7.33
C LYS A 153 -20.21 11.84 7.92
N LEU A 154 -19.20 12.24 7.16
CA LEU A 154 -18.24 13.25 7.61
C LEU A 154 -18.93 14.61 7.81
N HIS A 155 -19.84 14.99 6.88
CA HIS A 155 -20.63 16.20 7.02
C HIS A 155 -21.55 16.16 8.25
N ASP A 156 -22.33 15.09 8.40
CA ASP A 156 -23.34 14.99 9.47
C ASP A 156 -22.72 14.98 10.87
N VAL A 157 -21.58 14.30 11.04
CA VAL A 157 -20.94 14.15 12.36
C VAL A 157 -20.02 15.31 12.72
N TYR A 158 -19.29 15.84 11.72
CA TYR A 158 -18.23 16.81 11.94
C TYR A 158 -18.42 18.15 11.22
N GLY A 159 -19.46 18.31 10.43
CA GLY A 159 -19.69 19.54 9.66
C GLY A 159 -18.69 19.77 8.53
N VAL A 160 -18.05 18.70 8.03
CA VAL A 160 -17.03 18.78 6.98
C VAL A 160 -17.65 19.30 5.69
N ASP A 161 -16.99 20.26 5.03
CA ASP A 161 -17.37 20.71 3.70
C ASP A 161 -16.94 19.65 2.65
N THR A 162 -17.92 19.00 2.08
CA THR A 162 -17.77 17.94 1.07
C THR A 162 -18.13 18.39 -0.35
N SER A 163 -18.13 19.71 -0.59
CA SER A 163 -18.41 20.30 -1.90
C SER A 163 -17.40 19.86 -2.97
N ASP A 164 -17.80 19.98 -4.24
CA ASP A 164 -16.91 19.70 -5.38
C ASP A 164 -15.62 20.53 -5.34
N ALA A 165 -15.68 21.77 -4.81
CA ALA A 165 -14.50 22.61 -4.63
C ALA A 165 -13.48 21.96 -3.67
N MET A 166 -13.95 21.40 -2.56
CA MET A 166 -13.08 20.70 -1.60
C MET A 166 -12.58 19.37 -2.16
N LEU A 167 -13.40 18.64 -2.91
CA LEU A 167 -12.96 17.42 -3.61
C LEU A 167 -11.85 17.71 -4.63
N ARG A 168 -11.99 18.77 -5.45
CA ARG A 168 -10.96 19.19 -6.41
C ARG A 168 -9.65 19.57 -5.70
N LYS A 169 -9.72 20.30 -4.61
CA LYS A 169 -8.55 20.66 -3.80
C LYS A 169 -7.84 19.43 -3.25
N ALA A 170 -8.60 18.46 -2.72
CA ALA A 170 -8.04 17.19 -2.23
C ALA A 170 -7.38 16.39 -3.37
N VAL A 171 -7.96 16.41 -4.58
CA VAL A 171 -7.38 15.78 -5.76
C VAL A 171 -6.06 16.47 -6.17
N GLU A 172 -5.96 17.78 -6.12
CA GLU A 172 -4.71 18.51 -6.41
C GLU A 172 -3.58 18.10 -5.47
N GLU A 173 -3.85 18.06 -4.15
CA GLU A 173 -2.88 17.63 -3.15
C GLU A 173 -2.47 16.17 -3.36
N ASN A 174 -3.44 15.28 -3.61
CA ASN A 174 -3.17 13.88 -3.92
C ASN A 174 -2.32 13.71 -5.16
N ASN A 175 -2.64 14.43 -6.24
CA ASN A 175 -1.91 14.36 -7.51
C ASN A 175 -0.47 14.82 -7.35
N GLU A 176 -0.21 15.83 -6.52
CA GLU A 176 1.16 16.24 -6.22
C GLU A 176 1.96 15.12 -5.55
N VAL A 177 1.39 14.46 -4.55
CA VAL A 177 2.02 13.29 -3.93
C VAL A 177 2.26 12.19 -4.94
N CYS A 178 1.29 11.91 -5.83
CA CYS A 178 1.43 10.90 -6.88
C CYS A 178 2.60 11.22 -7.83
N ARG A 179 2.74 12.48 -8.26
CA ARG A 179 3.87 12.92 -9.11
C ARG A 179 5.21 12.72 -8.41
N LEU A 180 5.33 13.17 -7.15
CA LEU A 180 6.57 13.05 -6.37
C LEU A 180 6.97 11.59 -6.14
N ILE A 181 6.04 10.73 -5.75
CA ILE A 181 6.31 9.30 -5.55
C ILE A 181 6.68 8.62 -6.87
N THR A 182 6.04 8.99 -7.97
CA THR A 182 6.39 8.47 -9.29
C THR A 182 7.80 8.92 -9.69
N GLU A 183 8.13 10.21 -9.56
CA GLU A 183 9.47 10.75 -9.82
C GLU A 183 10.55 10.03 -8.98
N ILE A 184 10.33 9.89 -7.67
CA ILE A 184 11.23 9.17 -6.76
C ILE A 184 11.38 7.70 -7.20
N GLY A 185 10.28 7.06 -7.59
CA GLY A 185 10.26 5.66 -8.02
C GLY A 185 11.01 5.39 -9.33
N GLU A 186 11.06 6.38 -10.24
CA GLU A 186 11.72 6.26 -11.54
C GLU A 186 13.24 5.98 -11.41
N TYR A 187 13.89 6.47 -10.34
CA TYR A 187 15.32 6.21 -10.10
C TYR A 187 15.65 4.73 -9.84
N ARG A 188 14.65 3.87 -9.61
CA ARG A 188 14.82 2.41 -9.52
C ARG A 188 14.97 1.75 -10.91
N LYS A 189 14.64 2.44 -12.01
CA LYS A 189 14.80 1.94 -13.39
C LYS A 189 16.24 2.02 -13.89
N GLU A 190 17.06 2.84 -13.27
CA GLU A 190 18.45 3.03 -13.67
C GLU A 190 19.24 1.71 -13.61
N GLU A 191 20.30 1.59 -14.39
CA GLU A 191 21.17 0.42 -14.32
C GLU A 191 21.80 0.27 -12.93
N ASN A 192 22.25 1.39 -12.36
CA ASN A 192 22.70 1.52 -10.98
C ASN A 192 21.73 2.45 -10.24
N PRO A 193 20.66 1.92 -9.62
CA PRO A 193 19.65 2.73 -8.97
C PRO A 193 20.21 3.65 -7.87
N ARG A 194 19.71 4.88 -7.83
CA ARG A 194 20.05 5.88 -6.81
C ARG A 194 19.21 5.77 -5.55
N ILE A 195 18.24 4.88 -5.53
CA ILE A 195 17.38 4.58 -4.40
C ILE A 195 17.18 3.08 -4.28
N THR A 196 17.20 2.56 -3.06
CA THR A 196 16.88 1.15 -2.80
C THR A 196 15.37 0.93 -2.74
N GLY A 197 14.94 -0.32 -2.85
CA GLY A 197 13.53 -0.67 -2.66
C GLY A 197 13.08 -0.44 -1.22
N TYR A 198 13.97 -0.64 -0.24
CA TYR A 198 13.71 -0.33 1.16
C TYR A 198 13.44 1.16 1.37
N GLU A 199 14.33 2.03 0.91
CA GLU A 199 14.17 3.49 1.01
C GLU A 199 12.87 3.95 0.35
N PHE A 200 12.59 3.45 -0.85
CA PHE A 200 11.34 3.76 -1.56
C PHE A 200 10.10 3.28 -0.79
N HIS A 201 10.15 2.07 -0.22
CA HIS A 201 9.02 1.54 0.55
C HIS A 201 8.75 2.39 1.80
N VAL A 202 9.80 2.80 2.54
CA VAL A 202 9.68 3.71 3.68
C VAL A 202 8.99 5.02 3.26
N ILE A 203 9.48 5.66 2.20
CA ILE A 203 8.93 6.92 1.68
C ILE A 203 7.45 6.74 1.27
N ASN A 204 7.16 5.65 0.56
CA ASN A 204 5.81 5.35 0.10
C ASN A 204 4.83 5.12 1.25
N LEU A 205 5.24 4.39 2.31
CA LEU A 205 4.43 4.17 3.51
C LEU A 205 4.07 5.48 4.22
N VAL A 206 5.01 6.41 4.32
CA VAL A 206 4.76 7.73 4.94
C VAL A 206 3.64 8.48 4.22
N THR A 207 3.52 8.34 2.89
CA THR A 207 2.45 9.00 2.13
C THR A 207 1.05 8.47 2.44
N TYR A 208 0.94 7.23 2.95
CA TYR A 208 -0.32 6.63 3.39
C TYR A 208 -0.66 6.94 4.85
N CYS A 209 0.36 7.16 5.69
CA CYS A 209 0.21 7.18 7.15
C CYS A 209 0.27 8.58 7.75
N CYS A 210 0.67 9.59 6.98
CA CYS A 210 0.84 10.96 7.45
C CYS A 210 -0.02 11.94 6.65
N PRO A 211 -0.41 13.08 7.28
CA PRO A 211 -1.08 14.16 6.56
C PRO A 211 -0.24 14.64 5.38
N LYS A 212 -0.81 14.59 4.17
CA LYS A 212 -0.07 14.85 2.93
C LYS A 212 0.57 16.25 2.92
N TYR A 213 -0.18 17.27 3.32
CA TYR A 213 0.31 18.66 3.36
C TYR A 213 1.52 18.87 4.29
N LEU A 214 1.78 17.99 5.26
CA LEU A 214 2.93 18.08 6.16
C LEU A 214 4.18 17.36 5.64
N ILE A 215 4.04 16.48 4.66
CA ILE A 215 5.16 15.69 4.12
C ILE A 215 5.60 16.12 2.73
N ILE A 216 4.76 16.84 1.96
CA ILE A 216 5.01 17.20 0.57
C ILE A 216 6.38 17.89 0.39
N ASP A 217 6.73 18.84 1.25
CA ASP A 217 8.02 19.54 1.13
C ASP A 217 9.21 18.60 1.31
N LYS A 218 9.13 17.64 2.24
CA LYS A 218 10.18 16.64 2.42
C LYS A 218 10.26 15.65 1.25
N LEU A 219 9.13 15.34 0.62
CA LEU A 219 9.11 14.55 -0.62
C LEU A 219 9.77 15.30 -1.77
N ARG A 220 9.51 16.61 -1.91
CA ARG A 220 10.18 17.49 -2.89
C ARG A 220 11.70 17.53 -2.66
N GLU A 221 12.12 17.74 -1.40
CA GLU A 221 13.54 17.73 -1.04
C GLU A 221 14.21 16.37 -1.38
N THR A 222 13.50 15.27 -1.13
CA THR A 222 14.00 13.92 -1.45
C THR A 222 14.10 13.71 -2.96
N ALA A 223 13.13 14.15 -3.75
CA ALA A 223 13.19 14.08 -5.21
C ALA A 223 14.36 14.91 -5.76
N GLU A 224 14.59 16.12 -5.23
CA GLU A 224 15.74 16.95 -5.62
C GLU A 224 17.09 16.31 -5.21
N GLU A 225 17.18 15.72 -4.03
CA GLU A 225 18.39 15.00 -3.59
C GLU A 225 18.73 13.85 -4.54
N LEU A 226 17.75 13.09 -5.00
CA LEU A 226 17.94 11.97 -5.91
C LEU A 226 18.49 12.39 -7.28
N LYS A 227 18.23 13.62 -7.75
CA LYS A 227 18.80 14.14 -9.02
C LYS A 227 20.34 14.14 -9.01
N THR A 228 20.92 14.34 -7.86
CA THR A 228 22.39 14.45 -7.69
C THR A 228 23.02 13.33 -6.89
N ARG A 229 22.22 12.44 -6.29
CA ARG A 229 22.71 11.31 -5.48
C ARG A 229 23.53 10.35 -6.34
N VAL A 230 24.74 10.04 -5.89
CA VAL A 230 25.65 9.13 -6.59
C VAL A 230 25.39 7.70 -6.10
N PRO A 231 25.10 6.76 -7.01
CA PRO A 231 24.94 5.35 -6.65
C PRO A 231 26.31 4.75 -6.24
N ASP A 232 26.29 3.59 -5.57
CA ASP A 232 27.50 2.87 -5.23
C ASP A 232 28.27 2.47 -6.50
N GLU A 233 29.59 2.69 -6.51
CA GLU A 233 30.45 2.25 -7.62
C GLU A 233 30.40 0.73 -7.81
N LYS A 234 30.27 0.00 -6.72
CA LYS A 234 30.20 -1.46 -6.70
C LYS A 234 28.81 -1.90 -6.30
N LYS A 235 28.15 -2.67 -7.19
CA LYS A 235 26.84 -3.26 -6.90
C LYS A 235 26.92 -4.13 -5.64
N ASN A 236 26.10 -3.85 -4.66
CA ASN A 236 25.99 -4.62 -3.41
C ASN A 236 24.86 -5.68 -3.47
N TYR A 237 24.26 -5.90 -4.66
CA TYR A 237 23.22 -6.88 -4.93
C TYR A 237 23.64 -7.81 -6.09
N ARG A 238 23.06 -9.01 -6.11
CA ARG A 238 23.33 -10.08 -7.10
C ARG A 238 22.21 -10.19 -8.15
N ALA A 239 21.00 -9.73 -7.82
CA ALA A 239 19.84 -9.76 -8.71
C ALA A 239 18.91 -8.57 -8.43
N LYS A 240 18.15 -8.16 -9.45
CA LYS A 240 17.04 -7.21 -9.35
C LYS A 240 15.71 -7.97 -9.33
N VAL A 241 14.79 -7.60 -8.43
CA VAL A 241 13.51 -8.30 -8.31
C VAL A 241 12.32 -7.35 -8.26
N VAL A 242 11.19 -7.82 -8.77
CA VAL A 242 9.86 -7.24 -8.53
C VAL A 242 9.21 -7.97 -7.36
N VAL A 243 8.61 -7.24 -6.43
CA VAL A 243 7.83 -7.83 -5.32
C VAL A 243 6.35 -7.61 -5.57
N VAL A 244 5.57 -8.69 -5.50
CA VAL A 244 4.13 -8.69 -5.69
C VAL A 244 3.49 -9.34 -4.47
N GLY A 245 2.49 -8.69 -3.85
CA GLY A 245 1.96 -9.30 -2.65
C GLY A 245 0.80 -8.56 -1.98
N SER A 246 0.47 -9.08 -0.81
CA SER A 246 -0.61 -8.62 0.05
C SER A 246 -0.24 -7.37 0.86
N GLU A 247 -0.78 -7.22 2.05
CA GLU A 247 -0.49 -6.08 2.91
C GLU A 247 0.94 -6.14 3.46
N MET A 248 1.81 -5.29 2.94
CA MET A 248 3.14 -5.04 3.46
C MET A 248 3.19 -3.62 4.04
N ASP A 249 2.59 -3.45 5.21
CA ASP A 249 2.49 -2.19 5.94
C ASP A 249 3.74 -1.88 6.78
N ASP A 250 4.77 -2.72 6.64
CA ASP A 250 6.08 -2.60 7.27
C ASP A 250 7.20 -2.86 6.26
N PRO A 251 8.30 -2.07 6.25
CA PRO A 251 9.38 -2.22 5.27
C PRO A 251 10.33 -3.39 5.57
N ASP A 252 10.17 -4.11 6.68
CA ASP A 252 11.09 -5.16 7.12
C ASP A 252 11.24 -6.32 6.12
N PHE A 253 10.16 -6.69 5.43
CA PHE A 253 10.26 -7.74 4.41
C PHE A 253 11.05 -7.27 3.18
N THR A 254 10.87 -6.04 2.74
CA THR A 254 11.69 -5.43 1.67
C THR A 254 13.16 -5.37 2.09
N LYS A 255 13.42 -4.97 3.33
CA LYS A 255 14.77 -4.98 3.92
C LYS A 255 15.38 -6.38 3.94
N LEU A 256 14.62 -7.39 4.37
CA LEU A 256 15.06 -8.79 4.38
C LEU A 256 15.45 -9.27 2.97
N ILE A 257 14.68 -8.90 1.94
CA ILE A 257 14.99 -9.24 0.54
C ILE A 257 16.33 -8.60 0.12
N GLU A 258 16.53 -7.32 0.44
CA GLU A 258 17.75 -6.60 0.06
C GLU A 258 18.97 -7.09 0.83
N GLU A 259 18.84 -7.38 2.13
CA GLU A 259 19.89 -8.03 2.92
C GLU A 259 20.18 -9.46 2.46
N SER A 260 19.29 -10.10 1.73
CA SER A 260 19.51 -11.42 1.11
C SER A 260 20.24 -11.34 -0.24
N GLY A 261 20.61 -10.13 -0.68
CA GLY A 261 21.39 -9.87 -1.87
C GLY A 261 20.60 -9.60 -3.14
N ALA A 262 19.31 -9.30 -3.06
CA ALA A 262 18.54 -8.75 -4.16
C ALA A 262 18.37 -7.22 -4.01
N LEU A 263 17.98 -6.55 -5.08
CA LEU A 263 17.49 -5.16 -5.05
C LEU A 263 16.04 -5.15 -5.50
N VAL A 264 15.14 -4.58 -4.70
CA VAL A 264 13.73 -4.46 -5.05
C VAL A 264 13.54 -3.23 -5.93
N VAL A 265 13.45 -3.45 -7.24
CA VAL A 265 13.39 -2.36 -8.22
C VAL A 265 11.97 -1.92 -8.55
N ALA A 266 10.98 -2.79 -8.37
CA ALA A 266 9.58 -2.45 -8.53
C ALA A 266 8.70 -3.28 -7.60
N ASP A 267 7.50 -2.81 -7.38
CA ASP A 267 6.56 -3.43 -6.47
C ASP A 267 5.12 -3.35 -6.99
N ARG A 268 4.32 -4.34 -6.56
CA ARG A 268 2.87 -4.39 -6.71
C ARG A 268 2.28 -5.08 -5.47
N PHE A 269 2.22 -4.38 -4.37
CA PHE A 269 1.60 -4.85 -3.12
C PHE A 269 0.74 -3.76 -2.48
N CYS A 270 -0.13 -4.14 -1.54
CA CYS A 270 -1.21 -3.26 -1.09
C CYS A 270 -0.74 -1.93 -0.47
N PHE A 271 0.35 -1.89 0.29
CA PHE A 271 0.96 -0.67 0.82
C PHE A 271 2.16 -0.16 0.00
N GLY A 272 2.33 -0.70 -1.18
CA GLY A 272 3.36 -0.27 -2.12
C GLY A 272 2.83 0.69 -3.19
N SER A 273 3.37 0.55 -4.39
CA SER A 273 2.92 1.29 -5.58
C SER A 273 1.60 0.76 -6.15
N LEU A 274 1.03 -0.30 -5.57
CA LEU A 274 -0.32 -0.74 -5.87
C LEU A 274 -1.30 0.15 -5.07
N PRO A 275 -2.27 0.67 -5.78
CA PRO A 275 -2.65 0.47 -7.20
C PRO A 275 -1.96 1.47 -8.05
N GLY A 276 -1.03 1.80 -8.36
CA GLY A 276 -0.43 2.80 -9.21
C GLY A 276 -0.59 4.23 -8.67
N ARG A 277 0.40 5.03 -8.86
CA ARG A 277 0.40 6.41 -8.42
C ARG A 277 0.01 7.34 -9.58
N GLU A 278 -1.11 6.98 -10.24
CA GLU A 278 -1.62 7.77 -11.35
C GLU A 278 -2.39 8.98 -10.85
N GLU A 279 -2.21 10.12 -11.54
CA GLU A 279 -2.95 11.33 -11.24
C GLU A 279 -4.42 11.19 -11.61
N ILE A 280 -5.30 11.63 -10.73
CA ILE A 280 -6.73 11.73 -10.99
C ILE A 280 -6.96 12.91 -11.94
N LYS A 281 -7.52 12.64 -13.11
CA LYS A 281 -7.87 13.66 -14.10
C LYS A 281 -9.35 13.98 -14.00
N LEU A 282 -9.67 15.23 -13.68
CA LEU A 282 -11.04 15.71 -13.59
C LEU A 282 -11.38 16.61 -14.78
N ASN A 283 -12.58 16.45 -15.32
CA ASN A 283 -13.19 17.40 -16.25
C ASN A 283 -14.24 18.26 -15.51
N ASP A 284 -14.81 19.23 -16.21
CA ASP A 284 -15.78 20.18 -15.63
C ASP A 284 -17.24 19.83 -15.93
N THR A 285 -17.49 18.75 -16.68
CA THR A 285 -18.83 18.40 -17.16
C THR A 285 -19.47 17.29 -16.35
N ASP A 286 -18.66 16.40 -15.78
CA ASP A 286 -19.16 15.19 -15.10
C ASP A 286 -19.11 15.37 -13.57
N ASP A 287 -19.92 14.61 -12.85
CA ASP A 287 -19.92 14.59 -11.38
C ASP A 287 -18.51 14.25 -10.84
N VAL A 288 -17.95 15.16 -10.04
CA VAL A 288 -16.55 15.06 -9.55
C VAL A 288 -16.34 13.77 -8.76
N LEU A 289 -17.30 13.40 -7.90
CA LEU A 289 -17.20 12.18 -7.12
C LEU A 289 -17.19 10.93 -8.01
N SER A 290 -18.02 10.91 -9.05
CA SER A 290 -18.07 9.78 -9.98
C SER A 290 -16.76 9.61 -10.75
N GLN A 291 -16.11 10.71 -11.14
CA GLN A 291 -14.80 10.66 -11.79
C GLN A 291 -13.70 10.11 -10.87
N ILE A 292 -13.69 10.55 -9.60
CA ILE A 292 -12.77 10.02 -8.58
C ILE A 292 -12.99 8.52 -8.41
N VAL A 293 -14.22 8.09 -8.20
CA VAL A 293 -14.59 6.68 -8.01
C VAL A 293 -14.17 5.84 -9.20
N LEU A 294 -14.45 6.28 -10.42
CA LEU A 294 -14.06 5.58 -11.66
C LEU A 294 -12.55 5.40 -11.75
N HIS A 295 -11.78 6.46 -11.47
CA HIS A 295 -10.32 6.40 -11.46
C HIS A 295 -9.81 5.31 -10.50
N TYR A 296 -10.32 5.24 -9.26
CA TYR A 296 -9.92 4.22 -8.29
C TYR A 296 -10.31 2.80 -8.72
N MET A 297 -11.46 2.63 -9.40
CA MET A 297 -11.85 1.33 -9.95
C MET A 297 -10.95 0.91 -11.11
N GLU A 298 -10.63 1.81 -12.02
CA GLU A 298 -9.85 1.52 -13.22
C GLU A 298 -8.38 1.23 -12.91
N THR A 299 -7.76 2.03 -12.05
CA THR A 299 -6.34 1.88 -11.68
C THR A 299 -6.09 0.75 -10.68
N CYS A 300 -7.13 0.24 -10.02
CA CYS A 300 -7.01 -0.79 -9.00
C CYS A 300 -6.46 -2.11 -9.57
N GLN A 301 -5.37 -2.59 -8.97
CA GLN A 301 -4.72 -3.87 -9.28
C GLN A 301 -5.07 -4.99 -8.29
N CYS A 302 -6.06 -4.78 -7.42
CA CYS A 302 -6.45 -5.76 -6.42
C CYS A 302 -6.99 -7.06 -7.07
N PRO A 303 -6.56 -8.24 -6.60
CA PRO A 303 -7.07 -9.52 -7.08
C PRO A 303 -8.59 -9.70 -6.92
N ARG A 304 -9.25 -8.90 -6.10
CA ARG A 304 -10.70 -8.92 -5.93
C ARG A 304 -11.47 -8.64 -7.25
N TYR A 305 -10.89 -7.86 -8.15
CA TYR A 305 -11.47 -7.65 -9.48
C TYR A 305 -11.20 -8.85 -10.38
N MET A 306 -12.24 -9.67 -10.61
CA MET A 306 -12.14 -10.98 -11.29
C MET A 306 -12.68 -10.97 -12.73
N SER A 307 -12.96 -9.80 -13.33
CA SER A 307 -13.31 -9.77 -14.75
C SER A 307 -12.14 -10.30 -15.59
N LYS A 308 -12.46 -10.87 -16.77
CA LYS A 308 -11.44 -11.42 -17.66
C LYS A 308 -10.36 -10.39 -18.01
N GLU A 309 -10.77 -9.14 -18.26
CA GLU A 309 -9.89 -8.02 -18.59
C GLU A 309 -8.95 -7.69 -17.42
N LYS A 310 -9.47 -7.61 -16.19
CA LYS A 310 -8.67 -7.31 -15.00
C LYS A 310 -7.69 -8.44 -14.66
N VAL A 311 -8.13 -9.70 -14.78
CA VAL A 311 -7.23 -10.86 -14.60
C VAL A 311 -6.11 -10.83 -15.63
N GLN A 312 -6.43 -10.60 -16.91
CA GLN A 312 -5.42 -10.51 -17.97
C GLN A 312 -4.51 -9.29 -17.78
N GLY A 313 -5.08 -8.13 -17.42
CA GLY A 313 -4.32 -6.90 -17.14
C GLY A 313 -3.29 -7.09 -16.02
N ARG A 314 -3.65 -7.77 -14.92
CA ARG A 314 -2.69 -8.06 -13.84
C ARG A 314 -1.53 -8.95 -14.26
N LYS A 315 -1.77 -9.92 -15.13
CA LYS A 315 -0.72 -10.81 -15.67
C LYS A 315 0.31 -10.02 -16.49
N THR A 316 -0.17 -9.19 -17.41
CA THR A 316 0.70 -8.36 -18.25
C THR A 316 1.40 -7.27 -17.44
N TYR A 317 0.73 -6.68 -16.47
CA TYR A 317 1.29 -5.62 -15.62
C TYR A 317 2.60 -6.03 -14.92
N VAL A 318 2.63 -7.21 -14.30
CA VAL A 318 3.85 -7.71 -13.64
C VAL A 318 4.97 -7.98 -14.64
N ARG A 319 4.65 -8.57 -15.80
CA ARG A 319 5.61 -8.75 -16.91
C ARG A 319 6.20 -7.41 -17.35
N ASP A 320 5.34 -6.41 -17.50
CA ASP A 320 5.76 -5.09 -17.97
C ASP A 320 6.62 -4.36 -16.93
N LEU A 321 6.34 -4.55 -15.61
CA LEU A 321 7.24 -4.10 -14.55
C LEU A 321 8.61 -4.76 -14.65
N VAL A 322 8.67 -6.10 -14.83
CA VAL A 322 9.95 -6.81 -14.99
C VAL A 322 10.76 -6.25 -16.14
N ASN A 323 10.12 -6.01 -17.30
CA ASN A 323 10.79 -5.48 -18.47
C ASN A 323 11.24 -4.02 -18.26
N THR A 324 10.37 -3.17 -17.73
CA THR A 324 10.62 -1.73 -17.54
C THR A 324 11.72 -1.45 -16.50
N TYR A 325 11.77 -2.25 -15.45
CA TYR A 325 12.74 -2.10 -14.36
C TYR A 325 13.94 -3.06 -14.51
N HIS A 326 14.04 -3.79 -15.61
CA HIS A 326 15.11 -4.75 -15.88
C HIS A 326 15.33 -5.73 -14.73
N ALA A 327 14.22 -6.28 -14.20
CA ALA A 327 14.28 -7.24 -13.11
C ALA A 327 14.61 -8.65 -13.62
N ASP A 328 15.32 -9.42 -12.79
CA ASP A 328 15.72 -10.80 -13.09
C ASP A 328 14.65 -11.82 -12.72
N GLY A 329 13.74 -11.45 -11.82
CA GLY A 329 12.69 -12.33 -11.34
C GLY A 329 11.64 -11.64 -10.46
N VAL A 330 10.66 -12.42 -10.03
CA VAL A 330 9.51 -11.96 -9.24
C VAL A 330 9.39 -12.73 -7.93
N ILE A 331 9.21 -12.01 -6.82
CA ILE A 331 8.85 -12.59 -5.52
C ILE A 331 7.36 -12.35 -5.29
N TYR A 332 6.57 -13.42 -5.24
CA TYR A 332 5.16 -13.38 -4.86
C TYR A 332 5.02 -13.62 -3.36
N GLU A 333 4.54 -12.63 -2.64
CA GLU A 333 4.30 -12.67 -1.20
C GLU A 333 2.80 -12.80 -0.91
N GLN A 334 2.47 -13.54 0.14
CA GLN A 334 1.14 -13.58 0.72
C GLN A 334 1.24 -13.53 2.24
N ILE A 335 0.51 -12.61 2.89
CA ILE A 335 0.22 -12.79 4.32
C ILE A 335 -0.62 -14.06 4.47
N LYS A 336 -0.20 -14.94 5.37
CA LYS A 336 -0.89 -16.19 5.63
C LYS A 336 -2.37 -15.95 5.90
N PHE A 337 -3.21 -16.72 5.23
CA PHE A 337 -4.68 -16.64 5.23
C PHE A 337 -5.28 -15.44 4.45
N CYS A 338 -4.52 -14.67 3.71
CA CYS A 338 -5.10 -13.71 2.77
C CYS A 338 -5.65 -14.43 1.55
N GLU A 339 -6.99 -14.54 1.42
CA GLU A 339 -7.64 -15.32 0.37
C GLU A 339 -7.33 -14.81 -1.04
N TYR A 340 -7.56 -13.52 -1.30
CA TYR A 340 -7.39 -12.95 -2.65
C TYR A 340 -5.94 -13.06 -3.15
N TRP A 341 -4.98 -12.77 -2.29
CA TRP A 341 -3.58 -12.91 -2.65
C TRP A 341 -3.11 -14.37 -2.67
N GLY A 342 -3.77 -15.28 -1.97
CA GLY A 342 -3.55 -16.71 -2.09
C GLY A 342 -3.85 -17.22 -3.49
N TYR A 343 -5.00 -16.86 -4.06
CA TYR A 343 -5.36 -17.18 -5.44
C TYR A 343 -4.44 -16.50 -6.44
N GLU A 344 -4.22 -15.20 -6.30
CA GLU A 344 -3.36 -14.43 -7.20
C GLU A 344 -1.94 -14.99 -7.21
N ARG A 345 -1.35 -15.26 -6.06
CA ARG A 345 -0.02 -15.83 -5.94
C ARG A 345 0.10 -17.17 -6.68
N ALA A 346 -0.83 -18.09 -6.46
CA ALA A 346 -0.81 -19.40 -7.10
C ALA A 346 -0.93 -19.29 -8.62
N LEU A 347 -1.90 -18.53 -9.11
CA LEU A 347 -2.16 -18.36 -10.53
C LEU A 347 -1.06 -17.54 -11.22
N ALA A 348 -0.71 -16.40 -10.65
CA ALA A 348 0.21 -15.46 -11.27
C ALA A 348 1.65 -15.99 -11.33
N SER A 349 2.11 -16.68 -10.27
CA SER A 349 3.46 -17.29 -10.29
C SER A 349 3.58 -18.39 -11.34
N HIS A 350 2.51 -19.18 -11.54
CA HIS A 350 2.47 -20.18 -12.61
C HIS A 350 2.57 -19.53 -13.99
N ILE A 351 1.78 -18.48 -14.24
CA ILE A 351 1.71 -17.80 -15.53
C ILE A 351 3.02 -17.08 -15.83
N ILE A 352 3.55 -16.30 -14.87
CA ILE A 352 4.78 -15.53 -15.08
C ILE A 352 5.96 -16.44 -15.45
N THR A 353 6.00 -17.63 -14.84
CA THR A 353 7.07 -18.60 -15.11
C THR A 353 6.85 -19.37 -16.39
N ASN A 354 5.64 -19.91 -16.63
CA ASN A 354 5.42 -20.84 -17.75
C ASN A 354 5.03 -20.18 -19.05
N GLU A 355 4.31 -19.03 -19.00
CA GLU A 355 3.91 -18.32 -20.22
C GLU A 355 4.94 -17.25 -20.61
N PHE A 356 5.56 -16.57 -19.64
CA PHE A 356 6.50 -15.48 -19.92
C PHE A 356 7.98 -15.83 -19.69
N GLY A 357 8.27 -17.03 -19.16
CA GLY A 357 9.64 -17.49 -18.91
C GLY A 357 10.39 -16.72 -17.81
N ILE A 358 9.69 -15.91 -17.02
CA ILE A 358 10.27 -15.09 -15.96
C ILE A 358 10.38 -15.91 -14.68
N PRO A 359 11.58 -16.05 -14.08
CA PRO A 359 11.74 -16.75 -12.81
C PRO A 359 10.88 -16.17 -11.70
N SER A 360 10.23 -17.01 -10.91
CA SER A 360 9.50 -16.54 -9.73
C SER A 360 9.63 -17.46 -8.53
N VAL A 361 9.48 -16.89 -7.34
CA VAL A 361 9.33 -17.62 -6.08
C VAL A 361 8.10 -17.14 -5.35
N SER A 362 7.39 -18.08 -4.71
CA SER A 362 6.23 -17.77 -3.88
C SER A 362 6.58 -17.96 -2.41
N VAL A 363 6.25 -17.01 -1.55
CA VAL A 363 6.49 -17.09 -0.09
C VAL A 363 5.22 -16.78 0.70
N ASP A 364 5.02 -17.52 1.78
CA ASP A 364 4.00 -17.23 2.79
C ASP A 364 4.66 -16.50 3.96
N ARG A 365 4.09 -15.36 4.35
CA ARG A 365 4.60 -14.54 5.45
C ARG A 365 3.62 -14.51 6.62
N GLN A 366 4.13 -14.67 7.83
CA GLN A 366 3.40 -14.28 9.03
C GLN A 366 3.42 -12.74 9.15
N TYR A 367 2.42 -12.16 9.79
CA TYR A 367 2.42 -10.72 10.05
C TYR A 367 3.53 -10.32 11.02
N THR A 368 3.75 -11.12 12.06
CA THR A 368 4.84 -10.93 13.01
C THR A 368 6.17 -11.51 12.50
N ALA A 369 7.28 -10.96 12.97
CA ALA A 369 8.64 -11.31 12.51
C ALA A 369 9.10 -12.74 12.84
N SER A 370 8.28 -13.56 13.48
CA SER A 370 8.65 -14.88 14.04
C SER A 370 9.15 -15.92 13.02
N ALA A 371 8.93 -15.73 11.73
CA ALA A 371 9.33 -16.66 10.65
C ALA A 371 10.43 -16.11 9.72
N SER A 372 11.15 -15.10 10.13
CA SER A 372 12.13 -14.39 9.27
C SER A 372 13.28 -15.29 8.75
N GLY A 373 13.73 -16.30 9.52
CA GLY A 373 14.80 -17.20 9.11
C GLY A 373 14.45 -18.07 7.91
N GLN A 374 13.26 -18.68 7.89
CA GLN A 374 12.81 -19.48 6.74
C GLN A 374 12.60 -18.64 5.49
N LEU A 375 12.03 -17.43 5.66
CA LEU A 375 11.84 -16.49 4.55
C LEU A 375 13.20 -16.07 3.96
N ARG A 376 14.18 -15.73 4.81
CA ARG A 376 15.54 -15.38 4.39
C ARG A 376 16.17 -16.52 3.58
N THR A 377 16.12 -17.75 4.06
CA THR A 377 16.67 -18.91 3.33
C THR A 377 16.03 -19.09 1.96
N ARG A 378 14.71 -18.95 1.85
CA ARG A 378 14.00 -19.08 0.56
C ARG A 378 14.35 -17.96 -0.41
N VAL A 379 14.43 -16.72 0.08
CA VAL A 379 14.81 -15.56 -0.73
C VAL A 379 16.26 -15.70 -1.19
N GLN A 380 17.20 -16.08 -0.31
CA GLN A 380 18.60 -16.31 -0.66
C GLN A 380 18.76 -17.37 -1.75
N ALA A 381 18.10 -18.52 -1.61
CA ALA A 381 18.16 -19.59 -2.62
C ALA A 381 17.61 -19.10 -3.98
N PHE A 382 16.57 -18.28 -3.97
CA PHE A 382 16.05 -17.69 -5.21
C PHE A 382 17.03 -16.71 -5.85
N VAL A 383 17.63 -15.82 -5.06
CA VAL A 383 18.64 -14.85 -5.51
C VAL A 383 19.84 -15.58 -6.12
N GLU A 384 20.34 -16.65 -5.48
CA GLU A 384 21.42 -17.49 -6.01
C GLU A 384 21.05 -18.12 -7.36
N SER A 385 19.80 -18.59 -7.49
CA SER A 385 19.32 -19.15 -8.77
C SER A 385 19.28 -18.10 -9.90
N LEU A 386 18.92 -16.85 -9.59
CA LEU A 386 18.93 -15.74 -10.54
C LEU A 386 20.35 -15.36 -10.94
N GLU A 387 21.28 -15.28 -9.98
CA GLU A 387 22.68 -14.99 -10.24
C GLU A 387 23.30 -16.03 -11.20
N ILE A 388 23.07 -17.33 -10.95
CA ILE A 388 23.54 -18.40 -11.84
C ILE A 388 23.00 -18.23 -13.27
N LYS A 389 21.70 -17.96 -13.42
CA LYS A 389 21.09 -17.70 -14.74
C LYS A 389 21.71 -16.50 -15.45
N ASN A 390 21.98 -15.41 -14.72
CA ASN A 390 22.61 -14.21 -15.28
C ASN A 390 24.05 -14.49 -15.76
N ILE A 391 24.82 -15.29 -15.01
CA ILE A 391 26.15 -15.72 -15.40
C ILE A 391 26.11 -16.59 -16.67
N GLN A 392 25.13 -17.51 -16.76
CA GLN A 392 24.96 -18.37 -17.95
C GLN A 392 24.63 -17.54 -19.19
N LYS A 393 23.63 -16.64 -19.11
CA LYS A 393 23.30 -15.72 -20.21
C LYS A 393 24.46 -14.87 -20.67
N ALA A 394 25.28 -14.36 -19.74
CA ALA A 394 26.46 -13.58 -20.05
C ALA A 394 27.57 -14.40 -20.77
N LYS A 395 27.62 -15.72 -20.53
CA LYS A 395 28.54 -16.63 -21.24
C LYS A 395 28.05 -17.00 -22.65
N GLU A 396 26.72 -17.14 -22.82
CA GLU A 396 26.11 -17.46 -24.14
C GLU A 396 26.13 -16.25 -25.10
N ALA A 397 26.17 -15.03 -24.56
CA ALA A 397 26.23 -13.79 -25.34
C ALA A 397 27.65 -13.42 -25.82
N LYS A 398 28.70 -14.14 -25.37
CA LYS A 398 30.11 -14.03 -25.79
C LYS A 398 30.50 -15.09 -26.79
#